data_a3fbf28f42f3b5ae3c5e4282ca2a92f3
#
_entry.id   a3fbf28f42f3b5ae3c5e4282ca2a92f3
#
_cell.length_a   1.000
_cell.length_b   1.000
_cell.length_c   1.000
_cell.angle_alpha   90.00
_cell.angle_beta   90.00
_cell.angle_gamma   90.00
#
_symmetry.space_group_name_H-M   'P 1'
#
loop_
_entity.id
_entity.type
_entity.pdbx_description
1 polymer ?
#
loop_
_entity_poly.entity_id
_entity_poly.type
_entity_poly.pdbx_seq_one_letter_code
_entity_poly.pdbx_strand_id
1 'polypeptide(L)'
;MPTIFLIFLAVPLVEIFLLIKMGNVIGAPWTIALVVLTALVGAWLVRLQGLSALHRGRQSAACGELPALELLEGLFLLAAGALLLTPGFFTDIVGFACLTPPLRRSLIRLAVRRFGPIHPGSTSVNSSPGKSSIETDYHRLDD
;
A
#
# COMPACT_ATOMS: atom_id res chain seq x y z
N MET A 1 26.22 -2.95 -7.32
CA MET A 1 25.33 -3.78 -8.16
C MET A 1 25.39 -5.28 -7.86
N PRO A 2 26.52 -5.92 -7.40
CA PRO A 2 26.54 -7.37 -7.16
C PRO A 2 25.59 -7.83 -6.04
N THR A 3 25.37 -7.01 -5.01
CA THR A 3 24.54 -7.38 -3.86
C THR A 3 23.08 -7.61 -4.23
N ILE A 4 22.51 -6.78 -5.13
CA ILE A 4 21.11 -6.93 -5.57
C ILE A 4 20.95 -8.21 -6.39
N PHE A 5 21.92 -8.50 -7.26
CA PHE A 5 21.94 -9.73 -8.04
C PHE A 5 22.04 -10.97 -7.14
N LEU A 6 22.89 -10.91 -6.10
CA LEU A 6 23.05 -12.01 -5.15
C LEU A 6 21.73 -12.28 -4.39
N ILE A 7 21.06 -11.25 -3.92
CA ILE A 7 19.75 -11.37 -3.25
C ILE A 7 18.71 -11.96 -4.20
N PHE A 8 18.65 -11.46 -5.45
CA PHE A 8 17.73 -11.95 -6.46
C PHE A 8 17.93 -13.43 -6.78
N LEU A 9 19.17 -13.92 -6.74
CA LEU A 9 19.48 -15.32 -6.95
C LEU A 9 19.26 -16.17 -5.68
N ALA A 10 19.60 -15.62 -4.50
CA ALA A 10 19.49 -16.34 -3.24
C ALA A 10 18.04 -16.62 -2.82
N VAL A 11 17.12 -15.66 -3.05
CA VAL A 11 15.72 -15.81 -2.64
C VAL A 11 15.07 -17.04 -3.28
N PRO A 12 15.08 -17.24 -4.62
CA PRO A 12 14.48 -18.44 -5.23
C PRO A 12 15.17 -19.74 -4.77
N LEU A 13 16.48 -19.73 -4.54
CA LEU A 13 17.18 -20.93 -4.05
C LEU A 13 16.74 -21.33 -2.64
N VAL A 14 16.57 -20.33 -1.75
CA VAL A 14 16.06 -20.56 -0.40
C VAL A 14 14.61 -21.06 -0.45
N GLU A 15 13.77 -20.50 -1.34
CA GLU A 15 12.38 -20.93 -1.53
C GLU A 15 12.32 -22.41 -1.93
N ILE A 16 13.05 -22.79 -2.97
CA ILE A 16 13.10 -24.19 -3.44
C ILE A 16 13.59 -25.11 -2.33
N PHE A 17 14.63 -24.71 -1.61
CA PHE A 17 15.15 -25.49 -0.48
C PHE A 17 14.10 -25.69 0.61
N LEU A 18 13.36 -24.64 0.98
CA LEU A 18 12.28 -24.71 1.97
C LEU A 18 11.12 -25.59 1.50
N LEU A 19 10.70 -25.49 0.22
CA LEU A 19 9.67 -26.33 -0.36
C LEU A 19 10.05 -27.82 -0.35
N ILE A 20 11.30 -28.16 -0.71
CA ILE A 20 11.80 -29.52 -0.65
C ILE A 20 11.78 -30.02 0.81
N LYS A 21 12.26 -29.22 1.74
CA LYS A 21 12.31 -29.58 3.16
C LYS A 21 10.92 -29.81 3.74
N MET A 22 9.97 -28.93 3.42
CA MET A 22 8.55 -29.10 3.81
C MET A 22 7.92 -30.33 3.17
N GLY A 23 8.19 -30.58 1.87
CA GLY A 23 7.71 -31.77 1.17
C GLY A 23 8.22 -33.08 1.78
N ASN A 24 9.43 -33.07 2.32
CA ASN A 24 9.98 -34.23 3.04
C ASN A 24 9.36 -34.46 4.42
N VAL A 25 8.85 -33.41 5.07
CA VAL A 25 8.26 -33.49 6.42
C VAL A 25 6.77 -33.83 6.37
N ILE A 26 6.00 -33.09 5.56
CA ILE A 26 4.53 -33.22 5.49
C ILE A 26 4.03 -33.98 4.26
N GLY A 27 4.94 -34.26 3.34
CA GLY A 27 4.61 -34.91 2.06
C GLY A 27 4.31 -33.91 0.95
N ALA A 28 4.64 -34.30 -0.30
CA ALA A 28 4.46 -33.45 -1.47
C ALA A 28 3.01 -32.98 -1.70
N PRO A 29 1.96 -33.82 -1.57
CA PRO A 29 0.58 -33.39 -1.82
C PRO A 29 0.13 -32.30 -0.82
N TRP A 30 0.48 -32.41 0.44
CA TRP A 30 0.16 -31.41 1.45
C TRP A 30 0.92 -30.09 1.27
N THR A 31 2.17 -30.16 0.82
CA THR A 31 2.95 -28.98 0.48
C THR A 31 2.32 -28.24 -0.69
N ILE A 32 1.91 -28.95 -1.75
CA ILE A 32 1.22 -28.35 -2.90
C ILE A 32 -0.12 -27.74 -2.46
N ALA A 33 -0.90 -28.46 -1.66
CA ALA A 33 -2.17 -27.94 -1.16
C ALA A 33 -1.99 -26.64 -0.35
N LEU A 34 -0.95 -26.56 0.48
CA LEU A 34 -0.63 -25.37 1.26
C LEU A 34 -0.23 -24.19 0.36
N VAL A 35 0.61 -24.41 -0.64
CA VAL A 35 1.01 -23.39 -1.62
C VAL A 35 -0.21 -22.87 -2.40
N VAL A 36 -1.09 -23.75 -2.85
CA VAL A 36 -2.32 -23.34 -3.55
C VAL A 36 -3.25 -22.56 -2.62
N LEU A 37 -3.39 -22.99 -1.37
CA LEU A 37 -4.21 -22.31 -0.38
C LEU A 37 -3.70 -20.91 -0.10
N THR A 38 -2.39 -20.72 0.13
CA THR A 38 -1.79 -19.41 0.38
C THR A 38 -1.96 -18.48 -0.81
N ALA A 39 -1.77 -18.99 -2.04
CA ALA A 39 -2.00 -18.23 -3.27
C ALA A 39 -3.46 -17.78 -3.42
N LEU A 40 -4.44 -18.66 -3.14
CA LEU A 40 -5.86 -18.31 -3.20
C LEU A 40 -6.26 -17.27 -2.16
N VAL A 41 -5.81 -17.45 -0.91
CA VAL A 41 -6.06 -16.49 0.18
C VAL A 41 -5.41 -15.16 -0.13
N GLY A 42 -4.16 -15.16 -0.61
CA GLY A 42 -3.45 -13.97 -1.02
C GLY A 42 -4.15 -13.21 -2.14
N ALA A 43 -4.55 -13.91 -3.20
CA ALA A 43 -5.29 -13.32 -4.33
C ALA A 43 -6.62 -12.71 -3.88
N TRP A 44 -7.34 -13.39 -2.99
CA TRP A 44 -8.59 -12.89 -2.42
C TRP A 44 -8.38 -11.62 -1.59
N LEU A 45 -7.37 -11.59 -0.72
CA LEU A 45 -7.03 -10.41 0.08
C LEU A 45 -6.58 -9.22 -0.78
N VAL A 46 -5.75 -9.47 -1.81
CA VAL A 46 -5.33 -8.44 -2.77
C VAL A 46 -6.54 -7.85 -3.48
N ARG A 47 -7.48 -8.69 -3.93
CA ARG A 47 -8.70 -8.23 -4.60
C ARG A 47 -9.56 -7.34 -3.70
N LEU A 48 -9.79 -7.74 -2.45
CA LEU A 48 -10.59 -6.97 -1.50
C LEU A 48 -9.95 -5.61 -1.19
N GLN A 49 -8.67 -5.60 -0.90
CA GLN A 49 -7.95 -4.39 -0.53
C GLN A 49 -7.68 -3.50 -1.76
N GLY A 50 -7.41 -4.09 -2.91
CA GLY A 50 -7.20 -3.37 -4.16
C GLY A 50 -8.43 -2.61 -4.63
N LEU A 51 -9.62 -3.22 -4.57
CA LEU A 51 -10.88 -2.54 -4.88
C LEU A 51 -11.14 -1.37 -3.93
N SER A 52 -10.86 -1.55 -2.64
CA SER A 52 -10.99 -0.49 -1.64
C SER A 52 -10.02 0.68 -1.89
N ALA A 53 -8.76 0.39 -2.21
CA ALA A 53 -7.76 1.40 -2.55
C ALA A 53 -8.15 2.17 -3.82
N LEU A 54 -8.62 1.46 -4.84
CA LEU A 54 -9.07 2.06 -6.10
C LEU A 54 -10.28 2.98 -5.90
N HIS A 55 -11.23 2.57 -5.04
CA HIS A 55 -12.41 3.39 -4.74
C HIS A 55 -12.02 4.70 -4.04
N ARG A 56 -11.12 4.63 -3.04
CA ARG A 56 -10.59 5.81 -2.36
C ARG A 56 -9.83 6.73 -3.34
N GLY A 57 -8.97 6.15 -4.18
CA GLY A 57 -8.22 6.92 -5.17
C GLY A 57 -9.12 7.66 -6.17
N ARG A 58 -10.23 7.04 -6.60
CA ARG A 58 -11.23 7.70 -7.46
C ARG A 58 -11.94 8.85 -6.76
N GLN A 59 -12.26 8.70 -5.47
CA GLN A 59 -12.88 9.78 -4.68
C GLN A 59 -11.94 10.97 -4.52
N SER A 60 -10.66 10.74 -4.16
CA SER A 60 -9.66 11.80 -4.04
C SER A 60 -9.46 12.54 -5.36
N ALA A 61 -9.39 11.78 -6.47
CA ALA A 61 -9.27 12.36 -7.81
C ALA A 61 -10.51 13.20 -8.20
N ALA A 62 -11.71 12.77 -7.82
CA ALA A 62 -12.95 13.53 -8.07
C ALA A 62 -13.00 14.84 -7.28
N CYS A 63 -12.31 14.92 -6.14
CA CYS A 63 -12.16 16.14 -5.36
C CYS A 63 -11.00 17.03 -5.86
N GLY A 64 -10.33 16.66 -6.95
CA GLY A 64 -9.19 17.42 -7.50
C GLY A 64 -7.89 17.24 -6.71
N GLU A 65 -7.84 16.31 -5.77
CA GLU A 65 -6.64 15.97 -5.01
C GLU A 65 -5.84 14.89 -5.74
N LEU A 66 -4.50 15.00 -5.68
CA LEU A 66 -3.63 13.96 -6.21
C LEU A 66 -3.61 12.76 -5.24
N PRO A 67 -4.12 11.57 -5.63
CA PRO A 67 -4.22 10.40 -4.77
C PRO A 67 -2.87 9.69 -4.60
N ALA A 68 -1.84 10.43 -4.16
CA ALA A 68 -0.46 9.91 -4.08
C ALA A 68 -0.33 8.76 -3.07
N LEU A 69 -1.03 8.82 -1.95
CA LEU A 69 -1.03 7.77 -0.93
C LEU A 69 -1.76 6.52 -1.42
N GLU A 70 -2.88 6.69 -2.10
CA GLU A 70 -3.68 5.61 -2.68
C GLU A 70 -2.92 4.90 -3.81
N LEU A 71 -2.16 5.66 -4.62
CA LEU A 71 -1.29 5.09 -5.64
C LEU A 71 -0.16 4.26 -5.03
N LEU A 72 0.48 4.76 -3.96
CA LEU A 72 1.49 4.00 -3.21
C LEU A 72 0.87 2.76 -2.57
N GLU A 73 -0.30 2.87 -1.95
CA GLU A 73 -1.01 1.71 -1.42
C GLU A 73 -1.29 0.68 -2.51
N GLY A 74 -1.74 1.11 -3.69
CA GLY A 74 -1.96 0.25 -4.85
C GLY A 74 -0.69 -0.45 -5.32
N LEU A 75 0.42 0.27 -5.37
CA LEU A 75 1.72 -0.29 -5.75
C LEU A 75 2.20 -1.37 -4.76
N PHE A 76 2.05 -1.12 -3.45
CA PHE A 76 2.36 -2.12 -2.43
C PHE A 76 1.47 -3.36 -2.52
N LEU A 77 0.19 -3.18 -2.85
CA LEU A 77 -0.74 -4.30 -3.06
C LEU A 77 -0.37 -5.12 -4.30
N LEU A 78 0.04 -4.46 -5.40
CA LEU A 78 0.53 -5.14 -6.59
C LEU A 78 1.80 -5.93 -6.31
N ALA A 79 2.76 -5.32 -5.60
CA ALA A 79 3.99 -6.00 -5.21
C ALA A 79 3.71 -7.21 -4.30
N ALA A 80 2.83 -7.06 -3.31
CA ALA A 80 2.40 -8.16 -2.44
C ALA A 80 1.71 -9.28 -3.24
N GLY A 81 0.83 -8.93 -4.19
CA GLY A 81 0.19 -9.88 -5.07
C GLY A 81 1.18 -10.65 -5.94
N ALA A 82 2.16 -9.95 -6.51
CA ALA A 82 3.21 -10.57 -7.31
C ALA A 82 4.07 -11.54 -6.47
N LEU A 83 4.40 -11.18 -5.22
CA LEU A 83 5.12 -12.06 -4.29
C LEU A 83 4.31 -13.31 -3.96
N LEU A 84 3.01 -13.21 -3.70
CA LEU A 84 2.15 -14.35 -3.39
C LEU A 84 1.83 -15.22 -4.62
N LEU A 85 1.94 -14.70 -5.84
CA LEU A 85 1.82 -15.48 -7.07
C LEU A 85 3.05 -16.34 -7.34
N THR A 86 4.21 -15.94 -6.82
CA THR A 86 5.43 -16.75 -6.88
C THR A 86 5.40 -17.74 -5.71
N PRO A 87 5.18 -19.06 -5.98
CA PRO A 87 5.01 -20.02 -4.91
C PRO A 87 6.28 -20.11 -4.08
N GLY A 88 6.22 -19.66 -2.83
CA GLY A 88 7.35 -19.70 -1.93
C GLY A 88 6.92 -19.45 -0.48
N PHE A 89 7.63 -20.09 0.45
CA PHE A 89 7.28 -19.99 1.86
C PHE A 89 7.70 -18.65 2.46
N PHE A 90 8.87 -18.18 2.09
CA PHE A 90 9.40 -16.90 2.57
C PHE A 90 8.72 -15.71 1.88
N THR A 91 8.55 -15.78 0.57
CA THR A 91 7.85 -14.75 -0.21
C THR A 91 6.39 -14.62 0.21
N ASP A 92 5.72 -15.71 0.58
CA ASP A 92 4.35 -15.68 1.12
C ASP A 92 4.28 -14.90 2.44
N ILE A 93 5.22 -15.15 3.38
CA ILE A 93 5.28 -14.41 4.65
C ILE A 93 5.45 -12.91 4.38
N VAL A 94 6.37 -12.53 3.48
CA VAL A 94 6.61 -11.13 3.12
C VAL A 94 5.39 -10.54 2.42
N GLY A 95 4.76 -11.26 1.51
CA GLY A 95 3.53 -10.87 0.82
C GLY A 95 2.38 -10.61 1.80
N PHE A 96 2.13 -11.51 2.74
CA PHE A 96 1.12 -11.33 3.78
C PHE A 96 1.45 -10.16 4.72
N ALA A 97 2.71 -9.96 5.06
CA ALA A 97 3.15 -8.79 5.83
C ALA A 97 2.83 -7.47 5.10
N CYS A 98 3.07 -7.41 3.79
CA CYS A 98 2.72 -6.26 2.95
C CYS A 98 1.20 -6.06 2.80
N LEU A 99 0.40 -7.15 2.83
CA LEU A 99 -1.07 -7.09 2.81
C LEU A 99 -1.66 -6.62 4.13
N THR A 100 -0.96 -6.77 5.24
CA THR A 100 -1.45 -6.36 6.56
C THR A 100 -1.46 -4.83 6.67
N PRO A 101 -2.63 -4.16 6.86
CA PRO A 101 -2.74 -2.70 6.81
C PRO A 101 -1.81 -1.94 7.76
N PRO A 102 -1.60 -2.34 9.04
CA PRO A 102 -0.69 -1.64 9.93
C PRO A 102 0.78 -1.73 9.48
N LEU A 103 1.23 -2.88 8.97
CA LEU A 103 2.58 -3.08 8.46
C LEU A 103 2.79 -2.27 7.17
N ARG A 104 1.84 -2.30 6.25
CA ARG A 104 1.87 -1.51 5.03
C ARG A 104 2.02 -0.01 5.31
N ARG A 105 1.23 0.55 6.23
CA ARG A 105 1.33 1.96 6.62
C ARG A 105 2.68 2.30 7.24
N SER A 106 3.28 1.37 7.97
CA SER A 106 4.64 1.54 8.53
C SER A 106 5.70 1.51 7.43
N LEU A 107 5.57 0.61 6.44
CA LEU A 107 6.46 0.51 5.29
C LEU A 107 6.36 1.75 4.40
N ILE A 108 5.14 2.24 4.11
CA ILE A 108 4.92 3.48 3.35
C ILE A 108 5.56 4.66 4.07
N ARG A 109 5.36 4.81 5.37
CA ARG A 109 5.99 5.87 6.18
C ARG A 109 7.52 5.80 6.12
N LEU A 110 8.09 4.60 6.19
CA LEU A 110 9.53 4.40 6.10
C LEU A 110 10.05 4.75 4.69
N ALA A 111 9.34 4.34 3.64
CA ALA A 111 9.67 4.67 2.26
C ALA A 111 9.62 6.19 2.02
N VAL A 112 8.55 6.86 2.44
CA VAL A 112 8.41 8.33 2.33
C VAL A 112 9.52 9.05 3.08
N ARG A 113 9.92 8.58 4.26
CA ARG A 113 11.06 9.17 5.01
C ARG A 113 12.39 9.00 4.29
N ARG A 114 12.58 7.93 3.53
CA ARG A 114 13.85 7.63 2.86
C ARG A 114 13.96 8.29 1.49
N PHE A 115 12.85 8.46 0.79
CA PHE A 115 12.80 9.04 -0.57
C PHE A 115 12.39 10.51 -0.61
N GLY A 116 12.17 11.14 0.54
CA GLY A 116 11.76 12.53 0.68
C GLY A 116 10.24 12.69 0.86
N PRO A 117 9.79 13.84 1.39
CA PRO A 117 8.39 14.10 1.60
C PRO A 117 7.68 14.18 0.25
N ILE A 118 6.85 13.19 -0.05
CA ILE A 118 5.78 13.37 -1.02
C ILE A 118 4.87 14.39 -0.34
N HIS A 119 4.95 15.64 -0.74
CA HIS A 119 4.00 16.64 -0.32
C HIS A 119 2.65 16.22 -0.91
N PRO A 120 1.71 15.68 -0.13
CA PRO A 120 0.32 15.73 -0.53
C PRO A 120 0.06 17.22 -0.68
N GLY A 121 -0.32 17.67 -1.87
CA GLY A 121 -0.52 19.07 -2.16
C GLY A 121 -1.34 19.70 -1.03
N SER A 122 -0.66 20.31 -0.08
CA SER A 122 -1.24 21.26 0.82
C SER A 122 -1.57 22.48 -0.04
N THR A 123 -2.73 22.41 -0.67
CA THR A 123 -3.44 23.62 -1.00
C THR A 123 -3.70 24.25 0.36
N SER A 124 -2.74 25.05 0.82
CA SER A 124 -3.00 26.04 1.86
C SER A 124 -4.08 26.92 1.27
N VAL A 125 -5.31 26.59 1.56
CA VAL A 125 -6.38 27.58 1.57
C VAL A 125 -5.90 28.60 2.59
N ASN A 126 -5.25 29.62 2.06
CA ASN A 126 -4.90 30.82 2.79
C ASN A 126 -6.24 31.46 3.16
N SER A 127 -6.85 30.94 4.22
CA SER A 127 -7.95 31.62 4.91
C SER A 127 -7.27 32.80 5.60
N SER A 128 -6.99 33.85 4.82
CA SER A 128 -6.88 35.18 5.36
C SER A 128 -8.18 35.42 6.12
N PRO A 129 -8.12 35.68 7.42
CA PRO A 129 -9.27 36.21 8.11
C PRO A 129 -9.48 37.63 7.57
N GLY A 130 -10.15 37.70 6.41
CA GLY A 130 -10.71 38.96 5.91
C GLY A 130 -11.67 39.45 6.97
N LYS A 131 -11.24 40.39 7.76
CA LYS A 131 -12.10 41.30 8.50
C LYS A 131 -13.07 41.93 7.50
N SER A 132 -14.21 41.31 7.30
CA SER A 132 -15.36 42.02 6.76
C SER A 132 -15.92 42.86 7.90
N SER A 133 -15.34 44.05 8.09
CA SER A 133 -16.01 45.13 8.76
C SER A 133 -17.22 45.49 7.90
N ILE A 134 -18.39 44.96 8.27
CA ILE A 134 -19.67 45.50 7.81
C ILE A 134 -19.84 46.82 8.53
N GLU A 135 -19.38 47.86 7.87
CA GLU A 135 -19.68 49.22 8.27
C GLU A 135 -21.15 49.46 7.94
N THR A 136 -22.01 49.24 8.95
CA THR A 136 -23.41 49.59 8.87
C THR A 136 -23.54 51.08 9.08
N ASP A 137 -23.58 51.81 7.98
CA ASP A 137 -23.88 53.24 7.96
C ASP A 137 -25.38 53.44 8.35
N TYR A 138 -25.59 53.76 9.64
CA TYR A 138 -26.90 54.20 10.13
C TYR A 138 -27.07 55.66 9.81
N HIS A 139 -27.70 55.96 8.70
CA HIS A 139 -28.24 57.29 8.47
C HIS A 139 -29.43 57.50 9.43
N ARG A 140 -29.16 58.22 10.49
CA ARG A 140 -30.21 58.77 11.40
C ARG A 140 -30.86 59.93 10.69
N LEU A 141 -32.06 59.76 10.24
CA LEU A 141 -32.94 60.87 9.85
C LEU A 141 -33.64 61.35 11.12
N ASP A 142 -33.15 62.43 11.67
CA ASP A 142 -33.89 63.26 12.62
C ASP A 142 -34.59 64.31 11.80
N ASP A 143 -35.95 64.26 11.81
CA ASP A 143 -36.90 65.36 11.84
C ASP A 143 -38.26 64.86 12.33
#